data_ad25a32709cd3f5b8942c0f5d75a39f4
#
_entry.id   ad25a32709cd3f5b8942c0f5d75a39f4
#
_cell.length_a   1.000
_cell.length_b   1.000
_cell.length_c   1.000
_cell.angle_alpha   90.00
_cell.angle_beta   90.00
_cell.angle_gamma   90.00
#
_symmetry.space_group_name_H-M   'P 1'
#
loop_
_entity.id
_entity.type
_entity.pdbx_description
1 polymer ?
#
loop_
_entity_poly.entity_id
_entity_poly.type
_entity_poly.pdbx_seq_one_letter_code
_entity_poly.pdbx_strand_id
1 'polypeptide(L)'
;MKYLPILLLLLMACQPITETKTTKKSMLDFKYPYKTKFVDLSNDVKVAYIDEGKGDKTLIFIHGLGSYLPAWQKNIAVLKADYRCIAMDLPGYPKSSKGDDTYNMTFFAEVILEMIDELKLKNSVLIGHSMGGQIAMMAALKSPELLQSLILIDPAGIERFTPQEATILKSLVTQEAVKNTPTEQIKKNFDINFAAGVTPEDALFMYNDRLYMRDTELEYEHYCRMIPKCIAGMLDEPVFDNLKNIKMPTLLLFGEQDYLIPNKYFHADLTTESVATTAQSQIINSQLFMVPNAGHFAMWDNSTAVNGHIQAFLKK
;
A
#
# COMPACT_ATOMS: atom_id res chain seq x y z
N MET A 1 19.00 -83.38 -31.42
CA MET A 1 19.46 -82.07 -30.86
C MET A 1 18.22 -81.16 -30.73
N LYS A 2 17.75 -80.97 -29.48
CA LYS A 2 16.53 -80.20 -29.16
C LYS A 2 16.99 -78.86 -28.64
N TYR A 3 16.64 -77.75 -29.33
CA TYR A 3 16.84 -76.40 -28.86
C TYR A 3 15.66 -75.99 -27.99
N LEU A 4 15.95 -75.62 -26.71
CA LEU A 4 15.00 -75.08 -25.76
C LEU A 4 15.14 -73.55 -25.83
N PRO A 5 14.04 -72.78 -26.05
CA PRO A 5 14.12 -71.32 -26.01
C PRO A 5 14.05 -70.84 -24.56
N ILE A 6 15.04 -70.05 -24.12
CA ILE A 6 15.05 -69.30 -22.86
C ILE A 6 14.11 -68.13 -22.96
N LEU A 7 13.03 -68.20 -22.20
CA LEU A 7 12.06 -67.09 -22.05
C LEU A 7 12.61 -66.09 -21.02
N LEU A 8 13.12 -64.96 -21.48
CA LEU A 8 13.59 -63.88 -20.62
C LEU A 8 12.38 -63.08 -20.16
N LEU A 9 11.95 -63.22 -18.88
CA LEU A 9 10.95 -62.40 -18.23
C LEU A 9 11.59 -61.07 -17.86
N LEU A 10 11.26 -60.01 -18.61
CA LEU A 10 11.53 -58.63 -18.24
C LEU A 10 10.54 -58.20 -17.14
N LEU A 11 10.99 -58.23 -15.88
CA LEU A 11 10.34 -57.60 -14.76
C LEU A 11 10.51 -56.07 -14.93
N MET A 12 9.52 -55.41 -15.51
CA MET A 12 9.40 -53.96 -15.42
C MET A 12 9.04 -53.61 -13.99
N ALA A 13 10.05 -53.16 -13.20
CA ALA A 13 9.83 -52.51 -11.93
C ALA A 13 9.11 -51.18 -12.17
N CYS A 14 7.80 -51.14 -11.92
CA CYS A 14 7.07 -49.89 -11.76
C CYS A 14 7.68 -49.15 -10.55
N GLN A 15 8.54 -48.19 -10.83
CA GLN A 15 8.87 -47.19 -9.79
C GLN A 15 7.65 -46.35 -9.56
N PRO A 16 7.22 -46.12 -8.30
CA PRO A 16 6.16 -45.19 -8.03
C PRO A 16 6.62 -43.78 -8.46
N ILE A 17 5.86 -43.18 -9.37
CA ILE A 17 6.00 -41.75 -9.68
C ILE A 17 5.65 -41.05 -8.37
N THR A 18 6.66 -40.62 -7.63
CA THR A 18 6.48 -39.65 -6.55
C THR A 18 6.05 -38.35 -7.20
N GLU A 19 4.74 -38.09 -7.22
CA GLU A 19 4.22 -36.75 -7.45
C GLU A 19 4.89 -35.84 -6.41
N THR A 20 5.89 -35.11 -6.84
CA THR A 20 6.35 -33.94 -6.10
C THR A 20 5.15 -33.00 -6.06
N LYS A 21 4.45 -32.94 -4.93
CA LYS A 21 3.48 -31.88 -4.62
C LYS A 21 4.26 -30.57 -4.73
N THR A 22 4.24 -29.95 -5.90
CA THR A 22 4.61 -28.55 -6.02
C THR A 22 3.60 -27.78 -5.20
N THR A 23 4.01 -27.31 -4.02
CA THR A 23 3.18 -26.42 -3.21
C THR A 23 2.87 -25.20 -4.06
N LYS A 24 1.57 -24.99 -4.32
CA LYS A 24 1.12 -23.82 -5.09
C LYS A 24 1.54 -22.56 -4.35
N LYS A 25 2.26 -21.67 -5.00
CA LYS A 25 2.68 -20.39 -4.42
C LYS A 25 1.47 -19.54 -4.07
N SER A 26 1.51 -18.83 -2.95
CA SER A 26 0.47 -17.92 -2.50
C SER A 26 1.08 -16.65 -1.90
N MET A 27 0.40 -15.53 -2.04
CA MET A 27 0.77 -14.28 -1.34
C MET A 27 0.64 -14.41 0.18
N LEU A 28 -0.08 -15.42 0.69
CA LEU A 28 -0.11 -15.75 2.12
C LEU A 28 1.26 -16.20 2.65
N ASP A 29 2.16 -16.67 1.77
CA ASP A 29 3.52 -17.10 2.11
C ASP A 29 4.45 -15.92 2.43
N PHE A 30 4.05 -14.68 2.14
CA PHE A 30 4.87 -13.51 2.44
C PHE A 30 5.19 -13.42 3.93
N LYS A 31 6.47 -13.17 4.23
CA LYS A 31 6.93 -13.04 5.60
C LYS A 31 6.72 -11.62 6.10
N TYR A 32 5.89 -11.48 7.12
CA TYR A 32 5.66 -10.20 7.77
C TYR A 32 6.48 -10.10 9.06
N PRO A 33 6.96 -8.89 9.43
CA PRO A 33 7.81 -8.71 10.60
C PRO A 33 7.07 -8.92 11.92
N TYR A 34 5.74 -8.96 11.89
CA TYR A 34 4.86 -9.11 13.03
C TYR A 34 3.78 -10.17 12.78
N LYS A 35 3.16 -10.65 13.86
CA LYS A 35 2.08 -11.65 13.77
C LYS A 35 0.85 -11.04 13.10
N THR A 36 0.47 -11.61 11.97
CA THR A 36 -0.75 -11.23 11.25
C THR A 36 -1.99 -11.71 12.01
N LYS A 37 -2.96 -10.82 12.15
CA LYS A 37 -4.33 -11.05 12.61
C LYS A 37 -5.28 -10.79 11.45
N PHE A 38 -6.54 -11.19 11.60
CA PHE A 38 -7.58 -10.96 10.62
C PHE A 38 -8.82 -10.39 11.32
N VAL A 39 -9.53 -9.51 10.64
CA VAL A 39 -10.86 -9.05 11.00
C VAL A 39 -11.80 -9.29 9.83
N ASP A 40 -12.94 -9.88 10.13
CA ASP A 40 -14.02 -10.06 9.16
C ASP A 40 -14.92 -8.83 9.22
N LEU A 41 -15.17 -8.22 8.09
CA LEU A 41 -16.01 -7.04 7.91
C LEU A 41 -17.25 -7.40 7.08
N SER A 42 -18.11 -6.43 6.84
CA SER A 42 -19.28 -6.62 5.98
C SER A 42 -18.88 -7.00 4.54
N ASN A 43 -19.84 -7.52 3.77
CA ASN A 43 -19.68 -7.89 2.35
C ASN A 43 -18.52 -8.87 2.08
N ASP A 44 -18.29 -9.83 3.00
CA ASP A 44 -17.26 -10.86 2.90
C ASP A 44 -15.82 -10.29 2.81
N VAL A 45 -15.62 -9.05 3.22
CA VAL A 45 -14.30 -8.44 3.28
C VAL A 45 -13.58 -8.93 4.53
N LYS A 46 -12.37 -9.50 4.34
CA LYS A 46 -11.47 -9.88 5.43
C LYS A 46 -10.17 -9.09 5.30
N VAL A 47 -9.82 -8.36 6.35
CA VAL A 47 -8.61 -7.53 6.39
C VAL A 47 -7.54 -8.21 7.24
N ALA A 48 -6.36 -8.38 6.64
CA ALA A 48 -5.16 -8.81 7.35
C ALA A 48 -4.47 -7.60 7.97
N TYR A 49 -4.15 -7.67 9.26
CA TYR A 49 -3.51 -6.56 9.98
C TYR A 49 -2.55 -7.07 11.05
N ILE A 50 -1.72 -6.18 11.55
CA ILE A 50 -0.93 -6.34 12.77
C ILE A 50 -1.40 -5.37 13.84
N ASP A 51 -1.13 -5.69 15.10
CA ASP A 51 -1.55 -4.92 16.27
C ASP A 51 -0.43 -5.00 17.30
N GLU A 52 0.41 -3.99 17.29
CA GLU A 52 1.65 -3.92 18.04
C GLU A 52 1.69 -2.71 18.97
N GLY A 53 2.39 -2.85 20.08
CA GLY A 53 2.49 -1.80 21.07
C GLY A 53 1.23 -1.59 21.90
N LYS A 54 1.28 -0.60 22.79
CA LYS A 54 0.18 -0.19 23.66
C LYS A 54 0.28 1.32 23.91
N GLY A 55 -0.85 2.01 23.97
CA GLY A 55 -0.90 3.44 24.24
C GLY A 55 -2.34 3.93 24.14
N ASP A 56 -2.56 5.16 24.58
CA ASP A 56 -3.89 5.79 24.55
C ASP A 56 -4.32 6.16 23.12
N LYS A 57 -3.37 6.47 22.24
CA LYS A 57 -3.63 6.74 20.82
C LYS A 57 -3.37 5.50 20.00
N THR A 58 -4.28 5.25 19.04
CA THR A 58 -4.13 4.16 18.05
C THR A 58 -3.71 4.74 16.71
N LEU A 59 -2.52 4.38 16.25
CA LEU A 59 -1.99 4.75 14.93
C LEU A 59 -2.39 3.68 13.91
N ILE A 60 -3.13 4.09 12.87
CA ILE A 60 -3.66 3.21 11.84
C ILE A 60 -2.93 3.53 10.52
N PHE A 61 -2.11 2.60 10.05
CA PHE A 61 -1.23 2.79 8.90
C PHE A 61 -1.86 2.24 7.64
N ILE A 62 -2.04 3.09 6.63
CA ILE A 62 -2.67 2.81 5.35
C ILE A 62 -1.63 2.96 4.23
N HIS A 63 -1.29 1.86 3.57
CA HIS A 63 -0.26 1.85 2.52
C HIS A 63 -0.74 2.43 1.19
N GLY A 64 0.20 2.76 0.30
CA GLY A 64 -0.04 3.27 -1.04
C GLY A 64 -0.36 2.20 -2.08
N LEU A 65 -0.60 2.63 -3.32
CA LEU A 65 -0.86 1.77 -4.47
C LEU A 65 0.30 0.80 -4.71
N GLY A 66 -0.01 -0.48 -4.86
CA GLY A 66 1.00 -1.51 -5.13
C GLY A 66 1.95 -1.81 -3.98
N SER A 67 1.77 -1.17 -2.82
CA SER A 67 2.48 -1.43 -1.56
C SER A 67 1.70 -2.40 -0.67
N TYR A 68 2.10 -2.58 0.59
CA TYR A 68 1.48 -3.50 1.53
C TYR A 68 1.99 -3.25 2.95
N LEU A 69 1.43 -3.93 3.95
CA LEU A 69 1.71 -3.74 5.37
C LEU A 69 3.20 -3.63 5.75
N PRO A 70 4.13 -4.48 5.26
CA PRO A 70 5.54 -4.41 5.63
C PRO A 70 6.27 -3.10 5.30
N ALA A 71 5.72 -2.26 4.41
CA ALA A 71 6.28 -0.94 4.13
C ALA A 71 6.37 -0.04 5.38
N TRP A 72 5.60 -0.34 6.42
CA TRP A 72 5.55 0.40 7.67
C TRP A 72 6.47 -0.12 8.77
N GLN A 73 7.26 -1.19 8.52
CA GLN A 73 8.01 -1.85 9.58
C GLN A 73 9.00 -0.95 10.33
N LYS A 74 9.66 0.01 9.64
CA LYS A 74 10.60 0.97 10.29
C LYS A 74 9.88 1.94 11.23
N ASN A 75 8.65 2.31 10.87
CA ASN A 75 7.84 3.24 11.67
C ASN A 75 7.26 2.51 12.89
N ILE A 76 6.67 1.34 12.67
CA ILE A 76 6.09 0.54 13.74
C ILE A 76 7.15 0.12 14.77
N ALA A 77 8.37 -0.23 14.32
CA ALA A 77 9.45 -0.62 15.22
C ALA A 77 9.76 0.44 16.29
N VAL A 78 9.61 1.72 15.94
CA VAL A 78 9.84 2.86 16.85
C VAL A 78 8.56 3.26 17.58
N LEU A 79 7.47 3.48 16.84
CA LEU A 79 6.25 4.10 17.36
C LEU A 79 5.48 3.20 18.33
N LYS A 80 5.62 1.87 18.22
CA LYS A 80 4.97 0.92 19.14
C LYS A 80 5.45 1.00 20.59
N ALA A 81 6.53 1.73 20.86
CA ALA A 81 6.98 1.98 22.22
C ALA A 81 5.99 2.85 23.02
N ASP A 82 5.34 3.82 22.33
CA ASP A 82 4.48 4.82 22.95
C ASP A 82 3.01 4.71 22.51
N TYR A 83 2.73 4.05 21.39
CA TYR A 83 1.42 4.00 20.74
C TYR A 83 1.00 2.57 20.42
N ARG A 84 -0.32 2.34 20.32
CA ARG A 84 -0.85 1.14 19.67
C ARG A 84 -0.79 1.34 18.17
N CYS A 85 -0.12 0.44 17.45
CA CYS A 85 0.10 0.50 16.01
C CYS A 85 -0.69 -0.60 15.30
N ILE A 86 -1.63 -0.20 14.45
CA ILE A 86 -2.39 -1.08 13.57
C ILE A 86 -1.93 -0.81 12.14
N ALA A 87 -1.36 -1.78 11.46
CA ALA A 87 -1.08 -1.67 10.03
C ALA A 87 -1.77 -2.82 9.31
N MET A 88 -2.25 -2.57 8.10
CA MET A 88 -3.06 -3.54 7.36
C MET A 88 -2.58 -3.71 5.93
N ASP A 89 -2.95 -4.83 5.34
CA ASP A 89 -3.11 -4.94 3.91
C ASP A 89 -4.53 -4.50 3.55
N LEU A 90 -4.68 -3.54 2.67
CA LEU A 90 -5.99 -3.17 2.13
C LEU A 90 -6.64 -4.37 1.43
N PRO A 91 -7.98 -4.45 1.31
CA PRO A 91 -8.63 -5.46 0.49
C PRO A 91 -8.03 -5.54 -0.91
N GLY A 92 -7.86 -6.76 -1.44
CA GLY A 92 -7.17 -7.00 -2.71
C GLY A 92 -5.66 -7.18 -2.60
N TYR A 93 -5.04 -6.73 -1.49
CA TYR A 93 -3.60 -6.81 -1.24
C TYR A 93 -3.21 -8.11 -0.52
N PRO A 94 -1.90 -8.44 -0.39
CA PRO A 94 -1.43 -9.82 -0.27
C PRO A 94 -2.20 -10.73 0.68
N LYS A 95 -2.39 -10.35 1.93
CA LYS A 95 -3.01 -11.25 2.93
C LYS A 95 -4.48 -10.96 3.20
N SER A 96 -5.02 -9.87 2.68
CA SER A 96 -6.45 -9.56 2.76
C SER A 96 -7.27 -10.29 1.69
N SER A 97 -8.59 -10.28 1.83
CA SER A 97 -9.53 -10.89 0.88
C SER A 97 -9.39 -10.26 -0.51
N LYS A 98 -9.72 -11.06 -1.52
CA LYS A 98 -9.63 -10.71 -2.94
C LYS A 98 -11.00 -10.91 -3.59
N GLY A 99 -11.92 -9.98 -3.32
CA GLY A 99 -13.26 -9.94 -3.89
C GLY A 99 -13.30 -9.28 -5.28
N ASP A 100 -14.50 -9.11 -5.82
CA ASP A 100 -14.75 -8.30 -7.01
C ASP A 100 -15.30 -6.91 -6.62
N ASP A 101 -14.58 -6.24 -5.72
CA ASP A 101 -14.93 -4.95 -5.17
C ASP A 101 -14.64 -3.82 -6.17
N THR A 102 -15.13 -2.63 -5.85
CA THR A 102 -14.88 -1.42 -6.66
C THR A 102 -13.44 -0.95 -6.59
N TYR A 103 -12.76 -1.19 -5.45
CA TYR A 103 -11.40 -0.74 -5.16
C TYR A 103 -11.17 0.76 -5.38
N ASN A 104 -12.23 1.57 -5.22
CA ASN A 104 -12.16 3.02 -5.25
C ASN A 104 -11.86 3.59 -3.85
N MET A 105 -11.66 4.90 -3.76
CA MET A 105 -11.26 5.53 -2.49
C MET A 105 -12.38 5.49 -1.46
N THR A 106 -13.63 5.61 -1.89
CA THR A 106 -14.81 5.49 -1.02
C THR A 106 -14.89 4.10 -0.39
N PHE A 107 -14.73 3.03 -1.18
CA PHE A 107 -14.71 1.65 -0.69
C PHE A 107 -13.63 1.45 0.38
N PHE A 108 -12.39 1.87 0.11
CA PHE A 108 -11.32 1.72 1.08
C PHE A 108 -11.54 2.56 2.34
N ALA A 109 -12.07 3.78 2.21
CA ALA A 109 -12.40 4.61 3.37
C ALA A 109 -13.47 3.94 4.26
N GLU A 110 -14.49 3.32 3.67
CA GLU A 110 -15.52 2.57 4.40
C GLU A 110 -14.92 1.38 5.14
N VAL A 111 -14.03 0.61 4.50
CA VAL A 111 -13.29 -0.49 5.13
C VAL A 111 -12.49 0.00 6.35
N ILE A 112 -11.80 1.14 6.25
CA ILE A 112 -11.04 1.70 7.38
C ILE A 112 -11.98 2.09 8.53
N LEU A 113 -13.10 2.75 8.23
CA LEU A 113 -14.07 3.19 9.25
C LEU A 113 -14.74 2.00 9.93
N GLU A 114 -15.15 0.98 9.18
CA GLU A 114 -15.71 -0.24 9.72
C GLU A 114 -14.69 -1.01 10.59
N MET A 115 -13.44 -1.07 10.16
CA MET A 115 -12.36 -1.67 10.95
C MET A 115 -12.11 -0.94 12.28
N ILE A 116 -12.25 0.39 12.31
CA ILE A 116 -12.17 1.19 13.55
C ILE A 116 -13.29 0.77 14.51
N ASP A 117 -14.51 0.59 14.01
CA ASP A 117 -15.66 0.19 14.81
C ASP A 117 -15.55 -1.26 15.30
N GLU A 118 -15.29 -2.21 14.40
CA GLU A 118 -15.17 -3.65 14.72
C GLU A 118 -14.06 -3.95 15.73
N LEU A 119 -12.92 -3.31 15.60
CA LEU A 119 -11.79 -3.45 16.52
C LEU A 119 -11.91 -2.52 17.75
N LYS A 120 -12.98 -1.72 17.84
CA LYS A 120 -13.25 -0.75 18.92
C LYS A 120 -12.03 0.14 19.20
N LEU A 121 -11.42 0.63 18.12
CA LEU A 121 -10.23 1.48 18.19
C LEU A 121 -10.63 2.85 18.73
N LYS A 122 -9.83 3.37 19.67
CA LYS A 122 -10.06 4.67 20.31
C LYS A 122 -8.93 5.61 19.97
N ASN A 123 -9.23 6.93 20.03
CA ASN A 123 -8.25 7.97 19.74
C ASN A 123 -7.47 7.70 18.45
N SER A 124 -8.21 7.36 17.39
CA SER A 124 -7.66 6.89 16.13
C SER A 124 -6.96 8.00 15.36
N VAL A 125 -5.72 7.75 14.97
CA VAL A 125 -4.91 8.61 14.10
C VAL A 125 -4.67 7.85 12.81
N LEU A 126 -5.15 8.36 11.67
CA LEU A 126 -4.85 7.74 10.38
C LEU A 126 -3.51 8.24 9.87
N ILE A 127 -2.66 7.30 9.48
CA ILE A 127 -1.35 7.56 8.84
C ILE A 127 -1.40 6.95 7.45
N GLY A 128 -1.54 7.80 6.44
CA GLY A 128 -1.70 7.36 5.05
C GLY A 128 -0.52 7.77 4.17
N HIS A 129 -0.01 6.83 3.37
CA HIS A 129 1.01 7.06 2.37
C HIS A 129 0.40 7.03 0.97
N SER A 130 0.68 8.03 0.12
CA SER A 130 0.28 8.05 -1.29
C SER A 130 -1.24 7.85 -1.45
N MET A 131 -1.70 6.81 -2.16
CA MET A 131 -3.11 6.40 -2.23
C MET A 131 -3.73 6.25 -0.83
N GLY A 132 -3.00 5.68 0.13
CA GLY A 132 -3.45 5.56 1.52
C GLY A 132 -3.68 6.92 2.19
N GLY A 133 -2.97 7.97 1.76
CA GLY A 133 -3.20 9.36 2.17
C GLY A 133 -4.53 9.89 1.63
N GLN A 134 -4.85 9.62 0.36
CA GLN A 134 -6.15 9.98 -0.22
C GLN A 134 -7.29 9.23 0.48
N ILE A 135 -7.12 7.93 0.77
CA ILE A 135 -8.09 7.14 1.54
C ILE A 135 -8.29 7.73 2.94
N ALA A 136 -7.22 8.11 3.63
CA ALA A 136 -7.29 8.72 4.96
C ALA A 136 -8.06 10.05 4.93
N MET A 137 -7.85 10.89 3.91
CA MET A 137 -8.61 12.13 3.72
C MET A 137 -10.08 11.86 3.44
N MET A 138 -10.41 10.86 2.62
CA MET A 138 -11.80 10.44 2.36
C MET A 138 -12.49 9.96 3.64
N ALA A 139 -11.83 9.12 4.44
CA ALA A 139 -12.36 8.66 5.73
C ALA A 139 -12.59 9.82 6.70
N ALA A 140 -11.67 10.78 6.75
CA ALA A 140 -11.77 11.98 7.59
C ALA A 140 -12.91 12.91 7.17
N LEU A 141 -13.20 13.00 5.89
CA LEU A 141 -14.33 13.78 5.38
C LEU A 141 -15.68 13.10 5.64
N LYS A 142 -15.69 11.75 5.65
CA LYS A 142 -16.90 10.94 5.85
C LYS A 142 -17.32 10.83 7.32
N SER A 143 -16.37 10.60 8.22
CA SER A 143 -16.62 10.38 9.65
C SER A 143 -15.54 11.07 10.52
N PRO A 144 -15.53 12.41 10.54
CA PRO A 144 -14.51 13.17 11.25
C PRO A 144 -14.50 12.92 12.77
N GLU A 145 -15.64 12.54 13.34
CA GLU A 145 -15.84 12.28 14.79
C GLU A 145 -15.10 11.02 15.27
N LEU A 146 -14.78 10.09 14.38
CA LEU A 146 -14.03 8.87 14.72
C LEU A 146 -12.52 9.09 14.81
N LEU A 147 -12.04 10.25 14.32
CA LEU A 147 -10.62 10.50 14.11
C LEU A 147 -10.10 11.65 14.96
N GLN A 148 -8.99 11.41 15.63
CA GLN A 148 -8.31 12.44 16.43
C GLN A 148 -7.44 13.35 15.56
N SER A 149 -6.72 12.79 14.60
CA SER A 149 -5.83 13.54 13.70
C SER A 149 -5.46 12.72 12.47
N LEU A 150 -4.87 13.40 11.47
CA LEU A 150 -4.31 12.80 10.25
C LEU A 150 -2.81 13.00 10.17
N ILE A 151 -2.12 12.03 9.59
CA ILE A 151 -0.72 12.11 9.18
C ILE A 151 -0.65 11.63 7.74
N LEU A 152 -0.27 12.50 6.84
CA LEU A 152 -0.27 12.28 5.41
C LEU A 152 1.16 12.33 4.90
N ILE A 153 1.64 11.23 4.33
CA ILE A 153 3.00 11.08 3.82
C ILE A 153 2.94 10.95 2.31
N ASP A 154 3.49 11.91 1.59
CA ASP A 154 3.46 11.99 0.13
C ASP A 154 2.05 11.66 -0.44
N PRO A 155 0.96 12.29 0.06
CA PRO A 155 -0.39 11.85 -0.22
C PRO A 155 -0.82 12.13 -1.66
N ALA A 156 -1.48 11.15 -2.30
CA ALA A 156 -2.26 11.39 -3.51
C ALA A 156 -3.51 12.24 -3.20
N GLY A 157 -4.15 12.78 -4.25
CA GLY A 157 -5.40 13.54 -4.12
C GLY A 157 -5.22 15.04 -3.89
N ILE A 158 -3.99 15.53 -3.72
CA ILE A 158 -3.66 16.96 -3.66
C ILE A 158 -3.44 17.55 -5.07
N GLU A 159 -2.68 16.82 -5.88
CA GLU A 159 -2.50 17.14 -7.28
C GLU A 159 -3.81 16.97 -8.05
N ARG A 160 -4.15 17.93 -8.92
CA ARG A 160 -5.39 17.93 -9.68
C ARG A 160 -5.13 17.49 -11.11
N PHE A 161 -5.95 16.58 -11.60
CA PHE A 161 -5.94 16.15 -12.98
C PHE A 161 -7.19 16.64 -13.71
N THR A 162 -7.05 17.13 -14.92
CA THR A 162 -8.18 17.42 -15.80
C THR A 162 -8.87 16.11 -16.24
N PRO A 163 -10.13 16.15 -16.67
CA PRO A 163 -10.81 14.94 -17.19
C PRO A 163 -10.07 14.27 -18.35
N GLN A 164 -9.36 15.04 -19.17
CA GLN A 164 -8.53 14.53 -20.27
C GLN A 164 -7.31 13.78 -19.77
N GLU A 165 -6.57 14.36 -18.82
CA GLU A 165 -5.41 13.72 -18.19
C GLU A 165 -5.80 12.44 -17.45
N ALA A 166 -6.90 12.47 -16.69
CA ALA A 166 -7.45 11.31 -16.03
C ALA A 166 -7.81 10.21 -17.04
N THR A 167 -8.41 10.56 -18.18
CA THR A 167 -8.73 9.60 -19.24
C THR A 167 -7.46 8.95 -19.82
N ILE A 168 -6.42 9.74 -20.07
CA ILE A 168 -5.14 9.25 -20.58
C ILE A 168 -4.51 8.29 -19.55
N LEU A 169 -4.40 8.69 -18.28
CA LEU A 169 -3.83 7.86 -17.22
C LEU A 169 -4.57 6.52 -17.09
N LYS A 170 -5.90 6.54 -17.08
CA LYS A 170 -6.70 5.30 -17.01
C LYS A 170 -6.49 4.42 -18.23
N SER A 171 -6.29 4.99 -19.42
CA SER A 171 -6.04 4.22 -20.64
C SER A 171 -4.66 3.54 -20.67
N LEU A 172 -3.66 4.11 -19.99
CA LEU A 172 -2.31 3.57 -19.93
C LEU A 172 -2.17 2.41 -18.93
N VAL A 173 -3.01 2.38 -17.88
CA VAL A 173 -2.93 1.35 -16.84
C VAL A 173 -4.12 0.41 -16.96
N THR A 174 -4.01 -0.54 -17.88
CA THR A 174 -4.99 -1.61 -18.08
C THR A 174 -4.52 -2.89 -17.37
N GLN A 175 -5.45 -3.85 -17.14
CA GLN A 175 -5.11 -5.17 -16.63
C GLN A 175 -3.98 -5.83 -17.43
N GLU A 176 -4.05 -5.74 -18.75
CA GLU A 176 -3.07 -6.31 -19.67
C GLU A 176 -1.70 -5.62 -19.53
N ALA A 177 -1.68 -4.29 -19.40
CA ALA A 177 -0.45 -3.53 -19.19
C ALA A 177 0.23 -3.91 -17.88
N VAL A 178 -0.53 -4.05 -16.78
CA VAL A 178 0.00 -4.47 -15.48
C VAL A 178 0.54 -5.91 -15.55
N LYS A 179 -0.21 -6.82 -16.19
CA LYS A 179 0.15 -8.24 -16.31
C LYS A 179 1.45 -8.45 -17.09
N ASN A 180 1.62 -7.70 -18.17
CA ASN A 180 2.75 -7.85 -19.09
C ASN A 180 3.92 -6.90 -18.79
N THR A 181 3.91 -6.20 -17.66
CA THR A 181 5.03 -5.31 -17.29
C THR A 181 6.34 -6.10 -17.22
N PRO A 182 7.38 -5.77 -18.01
CA PRO A 182 8.66 -6.47 -17.94
C PRO A 182 9.32 -6.33 -16.58
N THR A 183 10.15 -7.31 -16.19
CA THR A 183 10.86 -7.32 -14.90
C THR A 183 11.72 -6.07 -14.69
N GLU A 184 12.42 -5.63 -15.75
CA GLU A 184 13.24 -4.42 -15.72
C GLU A 184 12.38 -3.16 -15.48
N GLN A 185 11.17 -3.13 -16.03
CA GLN A 185 10.25 -2.02 -15.80
C GLN A 185 9.68 -2.06 -14.38
N ILE A 186 9.38 -3.26 -13.83
CA ILE A 186 8.99 -3.41 -12.42
C ILE A 186 10.11 -2.85 -11.53
N LYS A 187 11.39 -3.17 -11.82
CA LYS A 187 12.52 -2.66 -11.04
C LYS A 187 12.58 -1.13 -11.09
N LYS A 188 12.47 -0.53 -12.28
CA LYS A 188 12.45 0.93 -12.44
C LYS A 188 11.28 1.57 -11.69
N ASN A 189 10.10 0.96 -11.74
CA ASN A 189 8.91 1.45 -11.00
C ASN A 189 9.10 1.37 -9.49
N PHE A 190 9.91 0.43 -9.00
CA PHE A 190 10.32 0.38 -7.60
C PHE A 190 11.33 1.48 -7.28
N ASP A 191 12.36 1.60 -8.11
CA ASP A 191 13.48 2.53 -7.89
C ASP A 191 13.03 3.98 -7.75
N ILE A 192 12.09 4.44 -8.57
CA ILE A 192 11.59 5.82 -8.55
C ILE A 192 10.80 6.19 -7.28
N ASN A 193 10.46 5.22 -6.43
CA ASN A 193 9.83 5.50 -5.14
C ASN A 193 10.84 6.00 -4.09
N PHE A 194 12.12 5.75 -4.29
CA PHE A 194 13.15 6.03 -3.29
C PHE A 194 14.04 7.22 -3.72
N ALA A 195 14.64 7.87 -2.73
CA ALA A 195 15.60 8.92 -2.97
C ALA A 195 16.72 8.45 -3.92
N ALA A 196 17.22 9.36 -4.76
CA ALA A 196 18.20 9.08 -5.82
C ALA A 196 17.74 8.03 -6.87
N GLY A 197 16.46 7.64 -6.90
CA GLY A 197 15.92 6.72 -7.89
C GLY A 197 16.50 5.30 -7.81
N VAL A 198 16.86 4.84 -6.62
CA VAL A 198 17.42 3.50 -6.37
C VAL A 198 16.80 2.87 -5.13
N THR A 199 16.28 1.64 -5.26
CA THR A 199 15.75 0.88 -4.13
C THR A 199 16.88 0.53 -3.14
N PRO A 200 16.78 0.95 -1.87
CA PRO A 200 17.75 0.58 -0.83
C PRO A 200 17.81 -0.93 -0.62
N GLU A 201 18.96 -1.44 -0.18
CA GLU A 201 19.16 -2.87 0.06
C GLU A 201 18.14 -3.45 1.04
N ASP A 202 17.83 -2.72 2.11
CA ASP A 202 16.86 -3.11 3.13
C ASP A 202 15.39 -3.04 2.68
N ALA A 203 15.12 -2.46 1.50
CA ALA A 203 13.80 -2.42 0.85
C ALA A 203 13.67 -3.46 -0.29
N LEU A 204 14.74 -4.14 -0.68
CA LEU A 204 14.73 -5.11 -1.79
C LEU A 204 13.75 -6.26 -1.60
N PHE A 205 13.39 -6.60 -0.35
CA PHE A 205 12.39 -7.64 -0.09
C PHE A 205 11.03 -7.29 -0.70
N MET A 206 10.62 -6.02 -0.71
CA MET A 206 9.36 -5.58 -1.33
C MET A 206 9.37 -5.81 -2.85
N TYR A 207 10.49 -5.53 -3.50
CA TYR A 207 10.67 -5.84 -4.91
C TYR A 207 10.65 -7.36 -5.17
N ASN A 208 11.33 -8.14 -4.33
CA ASN A 208 11.35 -9.60 -4.44
C ASN A 208 9.96 -10.21 -4.23
N ASP A 209 9.19 -9.72 -3.26
CA ASP A 209 7.80 -10.10 -3.03
C ASP A 209 6.92 -9.75 -4.24
N ARG A 210 7.18 -8.61 -4.89
CA ARG A 210 6.50 -8.23 -6.12
C ARG A 210 6.79 -9.20 -7.28
N LEU A 211 8.01 -9.70 -7.40
CA LEU A 211 8.34 -10.72 -8.38
C LEU A 211 7.71 -12.07 -8.03
N TYR A 212 7.78 -12.48 -6.74
CA TYR A 212 7.14 -13.71 -6.27
C TYR A 212 5.62 -13.72 -6.54
N MET A 213 4.96 -12.58 -6.38
CA MET A 213 3.53 -12.42 -6.66
C MET A 213 3.13 -12.89 -8.06
N ARG A 214 3.99 -12.69 -9.06
CA ARG A 214 3.74 -13.11 -10.45
C ARG A 214 3.56 -14.62 -10.60
N ASP A 215 4.10 -15.39 -9.69
CA ASP A 215 4.05 -16.85 -9.71
C ASP A 215 2.83 -17.41 -8.94
N THR A 216 1.96 -16.55 -8.41
CA THR A 216 0.78 -16.94 -7.62
C THR A 216 -0.49 -17.11 -8.47
N GLU A 217 -0.38 -17.12 -9.80
CA GLU A 217 -1.47 -17.32 -10.77
C GLU A 217 -2.74 -16.49 -10.49
N LEU A 218 -3.75 -17.10 -9.83
CA LEU A 218 -5.05 -16.46 -9.58
C LEU A 218 -4.93 -15.19 -8.72
N GLU A 219 -4.04 -15.17 -7.74
CA GLU A 219 -3.85 -13.99 -6.89
C GLU A 219 -3.17 -12.86 -7.69
N TYR A 220 -2.24 -13.21 -8.59
CA TYR A 220 -1.63 -12.22 -9.49
C TYR A 220 -2.63 -11.70 -10.52
N GLU A 221 -3.47 -12.57 -11.08
CA GLU A 221 -4.53 -12.15 -11.99
C GLU A 221 -5.49 -11.17 -11.32
N HIS A 222 -5.86 -11.45 -10.05
CA HIS A 222 -6.65 -10.53 -9.24
C HIS A 222 -5.95 -9.17 -9.07
N TYR A 223 -4.66 -9.18 -8.70
CA TYR A 223 -3.87 -7.96 -8.56
C TYR A 223 -3.86 -7.13 -9.85
N CYS A 224 -3.70 -7.78 -11.01
CA CYS A 224 -3.71 -7.11 -12.31
C CYS A 224 -5.07 -6.45 -12.63
N ARG A 225 -6.19 -7.02 -12.17
CA ARG A 225 -7.52 -6.40 -12.31
C ARG A 225 -7.75 -5.27 -11.31
N MET A 226 -7.23 -5.40 -10.09
CA MET A 226 -7.43 -4.43 -9.01
C MET A 226 -6.67 -3.11 -9.25
N ILE A 227 -5.42 -3.14 -9.67
CA ILE A 227 -4.59 -1.95 -9.83
C ILE A 227 -5.22 -0.88 -10.73
N PRO A 228 -5.76 -1.21 -11.93
CA PRO A 228 -6.48 -0.22 -12.74
C PRO A 228 -7.71 0.38 -12.05
N LYS A 229 -8.45 -0.42 -11.27
CA LYS A 229 -9.60 0.06 -10.48
C LYS A 229 -9.14 1.06 -9.41
N CYS A 230 -8.03 0.78 -8.71
CA CYS A 230 -7.47 1.70 -7.72
C CYS A 230 -7.06 3.05 -8.36
N ILE A 231 -6.41 3.02 -9.52
CA ILE A 231 -6.01 4.24 -10.26
C ILE A 231 -7.24 5.01 -10.73
N ALA A 232 -8.22 4.31 -11.29
CA ALA A 232 -9.48 4.94 -11.67
C ALA A 232 -10.16 5.60 -10.48
N GLY A 233 -10.23 4.91 -9.33
CA GLY A 233 -10.81 5.43 -8.09
C GLY A 233 -10.09 6.68 -7.59
N MET A 234 -8.74 6.72 -7.61
CA MET A 234 -7.99 7.93 -7.23
C MET A 234 -8.33 9.13 -8.12
N LEU A 235 -8.52 8.91 -9.42
CA LEU A 235 -8.78 9.96 -10.40
C LEU A 235 -10.25 10.39 -10.45
N ASP A 236 -11.18 9.45 -10.27
CA ASP A 236 -12.62 9.68 -10.35
C ASP A 236 -13.22 10.21 -9.03
N GLU A 237 -12.51 10.03 -7.91
CA GLU A 237 -12.92 10.49 -6.57
C GLU A 237 -11.89 11.49 -6.00
N PRO A 238 -11.67 12.66 -6.65
CA PRO A 238 -10.70 13.64 -6.19
C PRO A 238 -11.15 14.27 -4.86
N VAL A 239 -10.20 14.49 -3.94
CA VAL A 239 -10.49 15.07 -2.62
C VAL A 239 -10.17 16.56 -2.54
N PHE A 240 -9.45 17.11 -3.51
CA PHE A 240 -8.88 18.46 -3.45
C PHE A 240 -9.88 19.54 -3.03
N ASP A 241 -11.04 19.61 -3.69
CA ASP A 241 -12.04 20.66 -3.44
C ASP A 241 -12.67 20.57 -2.03
N ASN A 242 -12.50 19.44 -1.35
CA ASN A 242 -13.00 19.16 -0.01
C ASN A 242 -11.93 19.27 1.10
N LEU A 243 -10.66 19.49 0.78
CA LEU A 243 -9.56 19.55 1.77
C LEU A 243 -9.81 20.59 2.88
N LYS A 244 -10.42 21.75 2.53
CA LYS A 244 -10.84 22.80 3.48
C LYS A 244 -11.85 22.34 4.54
N ASN A 245 -12.50 21.20 4.32
CA ASN A 245 -13.46 20.60 5.25
C ASN A 245 -12.79 19.65 6.25
N ILE A 246 -11.52 19.30 6.07
CA ILE A 246 -10.71 18.57 7.06
C ILE A 246 -10.39 19.53 8.21
N LYS A 247 -10.97 19.26 9.39
CA LYS A 247 -10.90 20.16 10.56
C LYS A 247 -9.96 19.65 11.65
N MET A 248 -9.69 18.34 11.67
CA MET A 248 -8.79 17.75 12.66
C MET A 248 -7.35 18.19 12.42
N PRO A 249 -6.50 18.19 13.49
CA PRO A 249 -5.08 18.40 13.33
C PRO A 249 -4.47 17.47 12.30
N THR A 250 -3.69 18.02 11.38
CA THR A 250 -3.10 17.25 10.27
C THR A 250 -1.60 17.50 10.16
N LEU A 251 -0.81 16.44 10.06
CA LEU A 251 0.61 16.50 9.75
C LEU A 251 0.82 16.12 8.27
N LEU A 252 1.49 16.98 7.53
CA LEU A 252 1.87 16.78 6.13
C LEU A 252 3.37 16.54 6.06
N LEU A 253 3.79 15.42 5.51
CA LEU A 253 5.19 15.04 5.28
C LEU A 253 5.37 14.76 3.80
N PHE A 254 6.35 15.39 3.17
CA PHE A 254 6.68 15.18 1.75
C PHE A 254 8.18 14.96 1.60
N GLY A 255 8.57 13.93 0.86
CA GLY A 255 9.97 13.70 0.51
C GLY A 255 10.47 14.77 -0.48
N GLU A 256 11.61 15.41 -0.17
CA GLU A 256 12.18 16.45 -1.04
C GLU A 256 12.50 15.94 -2.45
N GLN A 257 12.73 14.63 -2.60
CA GLN A 257 13.09 13.96 -3.85
C GLN A 257 11.97 13.03 -4.35
N ASP A 258 10.71 13.38 -4.10
CA ASP A 258 9.59 12.60 -4.63
C ASP A 258 9.52 12.77 -6.17
N TYR A 259 9.68 11.66 -6.90
CA TYR A 259 9.60 11.61 -8.36
C TYR A 259 8.20 11.30 -8.89
N LEU A 260 7.24 10.97 -8.01
CA LEU A 260 5.89 10.58 -8.39
C LEU A 260 4.87 11.70 -8.16
N ILE A 261 5.08 12.56 -7.16
CA ILE A 261 4.24 13.70 -6.86
C ILE A 261 5.07 14.99 -6.91
N PRO A 262 4.79 15.87 -7.87
CA PRO A 262 3.73 15.81 -8.90
C PRO A 262 4.08 14.87 -10.06
N ASN A 263 3.04 14.46 -10.80
CA ASN A 263 3.20 13.73 -12.05
C ASN A 263 3.87 14.60 -13.12
N LYS A 264 5.15 14.41 -13.35
CA LYS A 264 5.96 15.24 -14.25
C LYS A 264 5.60 15.16 -15.73
N TYR A 265 4.86 14.13 -16.14
CA TYR A 265 4.39 14.01 -17.52
C TYR A 265 3.31 15.05 -17.84
N PHE A 266 2.40 15.31 -16.89
CA PHE A 266 1.33 16.28 -17.07
C PHE A 266 1.64 17.64 -16.44
N HIS A 267 2.35 17.66 -15.33
CA HIS A 267 2.58 18.85 -14.51
C HIS A 267 4.08 19.12 -14.32
N ALA A 268 4.79 19.30 -15.45
CA ALA A 268 6.26 19.51 -15.45
C ALA A 268 6.66 20.75 -14.63
N ASP A 269 5.81 21.77 -14.57
CA ASP A 269 6.07 23.03 -13.87
C ASP A 269 5.84 22.98 -12.36
N LEU A 270 5.13 21.96 -11.85
CA LEU A 270 4.94 21.78 -10.42
C LEU A 270 6.18 21.16 -9.76
N THR A 271 6.40 21.50 -8.50
CA THR A 271 7.39 20.85 -7.63
C THR A 271 6.68 20.15 -6.48
N THR A 272 7.35 19.18 -5.85
CA THR A 272 6.83 18.52 -4.64
C THR A 272 6.50 19.54 -3.56
N GLU A 273 7.38 20.54 -3.36
CA GLU A 273 7.16 21.64 -2.42
C GLU A 273 5.92 22.48 -2.77
N SER A 274 5.66 22.72 -4.06
CA SER A 274 4.46 23.47 -4.49
C SER A 274 3.17 22.69 -4.22
N VAL A 275 3.17 21.36 -4.41
CA VAL A 275 2.05 20.49 -4.05
C VAL A 275 1.86 20.46 -2.53
N ALA A 276 2.94 20.33 -1.78
CA ALA A 276 2.93 20.29 -0.31
C ALA A 276 2.39 21.61 0.30
N THR A 277 2.85 22.76 -0.19
CA THR A 277 2.36 24.08 0.22
C THR A 277 0.90 24.28 -0.14
N THR A 278 0.48 23.77 -1.29
CA THR A 278 -0.93 23.79 -1.70
C THR A 278 -1.77 22.96 -0.72
N ALA A 279 -1.35 21.76 -0.36
CA ALA A 279 -2.02 20.93 0.66
C ALA A 279 -2.16 21.69 1.99
N GLN A 280 -1.07 22.31 2.48
CA GLN A 280 -1.06 23.09 3.71
C GLN A 280 -2.03 24.28 3.66
N SER A 281 -2.09 24.98 2.53
CA SER A 281 -3.00 26.11 2.37
C SER A 281 -4.48 25.71 2.39
N GLN A 282 -4.81 24.51 1.97
CA GLN A 282 -6.18 24.00 1.92
C GLN A 282 -6.62 23.36 3.23
N ILE A 283 -5.70 22.67 3.97
CA ILE A 283 -6.00 22.04 5.25
C ILE A 283 -5.56 23.00 6.37
N ILE A 284 -6.49 23.83 6.83
CA ILE A 284 -6.20 24.98 7.70
C ILE A 284 -5.46 24.59 8.99
N ASN A 285 -5.83 23.45 9.60
CA ASN A 285 -5.21 22.96 10.84
C ASN A 285 -4.08 21.96 10.54
N SER A 286 -3.14 22.36 9.68
CA SER A 286 -2.04 21.48 9.27
C SER A 286 -0.65 22.05 9.58
N GLN A 287 0.30 21.14 9.77
CA GLN A 287 1.74 21.40 9.85
C GLN A 287 2.41 20.68 8.69
N LEU A 288 3.29 21.36 7.99
CA LEU A 288 4.03 20.81 6.85
C LEU A 288 5.52 20.71 7.17
N PHE A 289 6.12 19.56 6.82
CA PHE A 289 7.56 19.36 6.82
C PHE A 289 7.98 18.65 5.53
N MET A 290 8.99 19.22 4.87
CA MET A 290 9.72 18.54 3.81
C MET A 290 10.74 17.60 4.45
N VAL A 291 10.77 16.36 4.02
CA VAL A 291 11.65 15.31 4.57
C VAL A 291 12.92 15.24 3.72
N PRO A 292 14.08 15.62 4.27
CA PRO A 292 15.31 15.65 3.51
C PRO A 292 15.81 14.24 3.16
N ASN A 293 16.46 14.09 2.01
CA ASN A 293 17.01 12.82 1.51
C ASN A 293 15.95 11.71 1.43
N ALA A 294 14.73 12.04 1.05
CA ALA A 294 13.63 11.11 0.93
C ALA A 294 12.88 11.29 -0.40
N GLY A 295 12.55 10.18 -1.05
CA GLY A 295 11.67 10.10 -2.21
C GLY A 295 10.22 9.91 -1.80
N HIS A 296 9.41 9.31 -2.68
CA HIS A 296 8.00 9.01 -2.45
C HIS A 296 7.77 8.06 -1.26
N PHE A 297 8.73 7.19 -0.93
CA PHE A 297 8.72 6.36 0.28
C PHE A 297 9.44 7.07 1.44
N ALA A 298 9.03 8.32 1.75
CA ALA A 298 9.69 9.11 2.79
C ALA A 298 9.71 8.40 4.15
N MET A 299 8.68 7.62 4.46
CA MET A 299 8.58 6.82 5.69
C MET A 299 9.61 5.68 5.75
N TRP A 300 10.23 5.33 4.62
CA TRP A 300 11.30 4.33 4.51
C TRP A 300 12.68 4.97 4.42
N ASP A 301 12.85 5.92 3.48
CA ASP A 301 14.12 6.56 3.17
C ASP A 301 14.68 7.31 4.37
N ASN A 302 13.85 8.11 5.04
CA ASN A 302 14.23 8.84 6.24
C ASN A 302 13.22 8.59 7.37
N SER A 303 13.08 7.32 7.74
CA SER A 303 12.17 6.90 8.81
C SER A 303 12.46 7.59 10.14
N THR A 304 13.71 7.97 10.40
CA THR A 304 14.10 8.70 11.62
C THR A 304 13.44 10.09 11.68
N ALA A 305 13.52 10.86 10.59
CA ALA A 305 12.88 12.19 10.54
C ALA A 305 11.35 12.04 10.58
N VAL A 306 10.79 11.13 9.78
CA VAL A 306 9.34 10.87 9.75
C VAL A 306 8.82 10.48 11.14
N ASN A 307 9.45 9.53 11.82
CA ASN A 307 9.05 9.12 13.18
C ASN A 307 9.18 10.26 14.18
N GLY A 308 10.24 11.05 14.09
CA GLY A 308 10.46 12.21 14.95
C GLY A 308 9.35 13.27 14.80
N HIS A 309 8.95 13.59 13.56
CA HIS A 309 7.84 14.52 13.31
C HIS A 309 6.50 13.96 13.80
N ILE A 310 6.23 12.65 13.58
CA ILE A 310 5.04 11.98 14.10
C ILE A 310 4.98 12.09 15.62
N GLN A 311 6.05 11.73 16.32
CA GLN A 311 6.09 11.80 17.78
C GLN A 311 5.94 13.25 18.31
N ALA A 312 6.58 14.22 17.68
CA ALA A 312 6.45 15.62 18.06
C ALA A 312 5.03 16.17 17.84
N PHE A 313 4.38 15.77 16.76
CA PHE A 313 3.00 16.14 16.46
C PHE A 313 1.99 15.53 17.44
N LEU A 314 2.17 14.27 17.81
CA LEU A 314 1.23 13.53 18.67
C LEU A 314 1.38 13.84 20.17
N LYS A 315 2.47 14.49 20.60
CA LYS A 315 2.68 14.94 21.99
C LYS A 315 1.96 16.24 22.34
N LYS A 316 1.44 16.93 21.34
CA LYS A 316 0.62 18.15 21.50
C LYS A 316 -0.82 17.80 21.80
#